data_92e9d29298ab2a891193b13d33eaf508
#
_entry.id   92e9d29298ab2a891193b13d33eaf508
#
_cell.length_a   1.000
_cell.length_b   1.000
_cell.length_c   1.000
_cell.angle_alpha   90.00
_cell.angle_beta   90.00
_cell.angle_gamma   90.00
#
_symmetry.space_group_name_H-M   'P 1'
#
loop_
_entity.id
_entity.type
_entity.pdbx_description
1 polymer ?
#
loop_
_entity_poly.entity_id
_entity_poly.type
_entity_poly.pdbx_seq_one_letter_code
_entity_poly.pdbx_strand_id
1 'polypeptide(L)'
;MSSAFANKLALRYVQVADLIRQRIVRGVWPEGHKLPPLEKLVEEFGVARVTVRQAIRLLADEGLLSPQQGRGTFVMRRPNPARFISVSASLAELVRAYKDT
;
A
#
# COMPACT_ATOMS: atom_id res chain seq x y z
N MET A 1 18.06 -17.50 -12.18
CA MET A 1 16.69 -18.01 -12.16
C MET A 1 15.87 -17.50 -11.00
N SER A 2 16.42 -17.53 -9.79
CA SER A 2 15.72 -16.99 -8.62
C SER A 2 15.44 -15.50 -8.74
N SER A 3 16.29 -14.73 -9.40
CA SER A 3 16.10 -13.29 -9.55
C SER A 3 14.91 -12.95 -10.45
N ALA A 4 14.70 -13.70 -11.53
CA ALA A 4 13.55 -13.49 -12.41
C ALA A 4 12.24 -13.83 -11.69
N PHE A 5 12.24 -14.88 -10.89
CA PHE A 5 11.07 -15.27 -10.11
C PHE A 5 10.77 -14.23 -9.02
N ALA A 6 11.79 -13.76 -8.34
CA ALA A 6 11.65 -12.72 -7.32
C ALA A 6 11.14 -11.42 -7.93
N ASN A 7 11.61 -11.05 -9.13
CA ASN A 7 11.14 -9.86 -9.82
C ASN A 7 9.66 -9.98 -10.21
N LYS A 8 9.23 -11.17 -10.64
CA LYS A 8 7.83 -11.41 -10.95
C LYS A 8 6.95 -11.24 -9.72
N LEU A 9 7.38 -11.76 -8.58
CA LEU A 9 6.64 -11.61 -7.32
C LEU A 9 6.57 -10.15 -6.89
N ALA A 10 7.68 -9.43 -6.99
CA ALA A 10 7.73 -8.01 -6.65
C ALA A 10 6.79 -7.20 -7.54
N LEU A 11 6.79 -7.47 -8.84
CA LEU A 11 5.90 -6.78 -9.78
C LEU A 11 4.44 -7.07 -9.47
N ARG A 12 4.12 -8.31 -9.10
CA ARG A 12 2.74 -8.69 -8.81
C ARG A 12 2.20 -7.96 -7.59
N TYR A 13 2.93 -7.89 -6.51
CA TYR A 13 2.40 -7.21 -5.33
C TYR A 13 2.29 -5.70 -5.54
N VAL A 14 3.17 -5.10 -6.32
CA VAL A 14 3.06 -3.69 -6.69
C VAL A 14 1.81 -3.46 -7.54
N GLN A 15 1.53 -4.36 -8.50
CA GLN A 15 0.33 -4.27 -9.31
C GLN A 15 -0.94 -4.38 -8.47
N VAL A 16 -0.97 -5.32 -7.54
CA VAL A 16 -2.11 -5.49 -6.62
C VAL A 16 -2.28 -4.25 -5.76
N ALA A 17 -1.18 -3.72 -5.23
CA ALA A 17 -1.22 -2.48 -4.45
C ALA A 17 -1.79 -1.33 -5.27
N ASP A 18 -1.39 -1.19 -6.52
CA ASP A 18 -1.90 -0.14 -7.40
C ASP A 18 -3.40 -0.29 -7.65
N LEU A 19 -3.87 -1.52 -7.87
CA LEU A 19 -5.30 -1.77 -8.06
C LEU A 19 -6.11 -1.39 -6.82
N ILE A 20 -5.63 -1.76 -5.65
CA ILE A 20 -6.28 -1.40 -4.40
C ILE A 20 -6.24 0.12 -4.20
N ARG A 21 -5.10 0.73 -4.45
CA ARG A 21 -4.94 2.20 -4.34
C ARG A 21 -5.95 2.93 -5.21
N GLN A 22 -6.15 2.47 -6.44
CA GLN A 22 -7.12 3.05 -7.36
C GLN A 22 -8.54 2.96 -6.83
N ARG A 23 -8.90 1.83 -6.23
CA ARG A 23 -10.23 1.66 -5.63
C ARG A 23 -10.47 2.65 -4.50
N ILE A 24 -9.44 2.89 -3.71
CA ILE A 24 -9.51 3.85 -2.60
C ILE A 24 -9.62 5.28 -3.14
N VAL A 25 -8.75 5.63 -4.08
CA VAL A 25 -8.71 6.99 -4.65
C VAL A 25 -10.01 7.32 -5.39
N ARG A 26 -10.56 6.34 -6.11
CA ARG A 26 -11.80 6.53 -6.86
C ARG A 26 -13.06 6.45 -5.99
N GLY A 27 -12.91 6.13 -4.72
CA GLY A 27 -14.04 6.03 -3.80
C GLY A 27 -14.83 4.73 -3.90
N VAL A 28 -14.34 3.74 -4.64
CA VAL A 28 -14.95 2.41 -4.68
C VAL A 28 -14.90 1.78 -3.29
N TRP A 29 -13.79 1.97 -2.61
CA TRP A 29 -13.65 1.63 -1.20
C TRP A 29 -13.48 2.92 -0.41
N PRO A 30 -14.59 3.44 0.17
CA PRO A 30 -14.51 4.71 0.90
C PRO A 30 -13.81 4.56 2.24
N GLU A 31 -13.51 5.69 2.85
CA GLU A 31 -12.96 5.77 4.19
C GLU A 31 -13.74 4.90 5.17
N GLY A 32 -13.01 4.13 5.97
CA GLY A 32 -13.62 3.22 6.95
C GLY A 32 -14.12 1.92 6.37
N HIS A 33 -14.06 1.76 5.06
CA HIS A 33 -14.49 0.53 4.42
C HIS A 33 -13.60 -0.63 4.84
N LYS A 34 -14.21 -1.75 5.19
CA LYS A 34 -13.48 -2.97 5.52
C LYS A 34 -13.21 -3.74 4.23
N LEU A 35 -11.95 -4.07 3.99
CA LEU A 35 -11.58 -4.85 2.82
C LEU A 35 -12.16 -6.26 2.89
N PRO A 36 -12.42 -6.89 1.74
CA PRO A 36 -12.80 -8.29 1.72
C PRO A 36 -11.74 -9.17 2.38
N PRO A 37 -12.12 -10.36 2.87
CA PRO A 37 -11.13 -11.28 3.42
C PRO A 37 -10.01 -11.59 2.45
N LEU A 38 -8.85 -11.93 3.00
CA LEU A 38 -7.66 -12.22 2.22
C LEU A 38 -7.93 -13.24 1.11
N GLU A 39 -8.69 -14.28 1.42
CA GLU A 39 -9.02 -15.33 0.45
C GLU A 39 -9.81 -14.81 -0.75
N LYS A 40 -10.70 -13.86 -0.51
CA LYS A 40 -11.46 -13.24 -1.61
C LYS A 40 -10.56 -12.38 -2.48
N LEU A 41 -9.62 -11.68 -1.88
CA LEU A 41 -8.66 -10.87 -2.64
C LEU A 41 -7.72 -11.76 -3.46
N VAL A 42 -7.28 -12.87 -2.88
CA VAL A 42 -6.49 -13.86 -3.59
C VAL A 42 -7.24 -14.38 -4.82
N GLU A 43 -8.50 -14.70 -4.65
CA GLU A 43 -9.35 -15.19 -5.73
C GLU A 43 -9.58 -14.12 -6.79
N GLU A 44 -9.89 -12.90 -6.37
CA GLU A 44 -10.20 -11.79 -7.26
C GLU A 44 -8.99 -11.38 -8.10
N PHE A 45 -7.83 -11.25 -7.46
CA PHE A 45 -6.62 -10.81 -8.16
C PHE A 45 -5.84 -11.94 -8.80
N GLY A 46 -6.17 -13.18 -8.48
CA GLY A 46 -5.49 -14.34 -9.07
C GLY A 46 -4.02 -14.44 -8.69
N VAL A 47 -3.68 -14.08 -7.47
CA VAL A 47 -2.30 -14.08 -6.98
C VAL A 47 -2.19 -14.84 -5.66
N ALA A 48 -0.97 -15.13 -5.24
CA ALA A 48 -0.73 -15.84 -3.99
C ALA A 48 -1.07 -14.98 -2.78
N ARG A 49 -1.35 -15.62 -1.65
CA ARG A 49 -1.63 -14.95 -0.37
C ARG A 49 -0.52 -13.99 0.03
N VAL A 50 0.72 -14.42 -0.11
CA VAL A 50 1.87 -13.59 0.25
C VAL A 50 1.91 -12.32 -0.59
N THR A 51 1.49 -12.41 -1.84
CA THR A 51 1.43 -11.25 -2.74
C THR A 51 0.41 -10.23 -2.25
N VAL A 52 -0.79 -10.69 -1.86
CA VAL A 52 -1.82 -9.81 -1.32
C VAL A 52 -1.36 -9.19 0.00
N ARG A 53 -0.76 -9.98 0.87
CA ARG A 53 -0.25 -9.48 2.16
C ARG A 53 0.81 -8.41 1.98
N GLN A 54 1.72 -8.61 1.04
CA GLN A 54 2.75 -7.62 0.73
C GLN A 54 2.15 -6.33 0.18
N ALA A 55 1.14 -6.45 -0.68
CA ALA A 55 0.43 -5.29 -1.21
C ALA A 55 -0.26 -4.50 -0.09
N ILE A 56 -0.93 -5.20 0.82
CA ILE A 56 -1.60 -4.57 1.96
C ILE A 56 -0.58 -3.88 2.87
N ARG A 57 0.55 -4.54 3.13
CA ARG A 57 1.62 -3.96 3.94
C ARG A 57 2.17 -2.68 3.31
N LEU A 58 2.38 -2.68 2.01
CA LEU A 58 2.84 -1.50 1.29
C LEU A 58 1.85 -0.34 1.46
N LEU A 59 0.56 -0.61 1.27
CA LEU A 59 -0.47 0.41 1.42
C LEU A 59 -0.65 0.86 2.86
N ALA A 60 -0.44 -0.03 3.82
CA ALA A 60 -0.44 0.34 5.23
C ALA A 60 0.72 1.28 5.55
N ASP A 61 1.89 1.01 4.99
CA ASP A 61 3.05 1.89 5.15
C ASP A 61 2.81 3.26 4.52
N GLU A 62 2.05 3.31 3.44
CA GLU A 62 1.65 4.57 2.82
C GLU A 62 0.54 5.30 3.57
N GLY A 63 -0.06 4.66 4.58
CA GLY A 63 -1.14 5.25 5.35
C GLY A 63 -2.52 5.13 4.71
N LEU A 64 -2.65 4.30 3.68
CA LEU A 64 -3.92 4.10 2.98
C LEU A 64 -4.78 3.01 3.61
N LEU A 65 -4.14 2.04 4.24
CA LEU A 65 -4.83 0.93 4.88
C LEU A 65 -4.39 0.81 6.34
N SER A 66 -5.30 0.30 7.16
CA SER A 66 -5.05 0.03 8.56
C SER A 66 -5.39 -1.43 8.86
N PRO A 67 -4.40 -2.33 8.85
CA PRO A 67 -4.63 -3.71 9.28
C PRO A 67 -4.84 -3.72 10.79
N GLN A 68 -5.94 -4.31 11.23
CA GLN A 68 -6.27 -4.45 12.65
C GLN A 68 -6.42 -5.92 12.98
N GLN A 69 -5.52 -6.41 13.80
CA GLN A 69 -5.48 -7.81 14.17
C GLN A 69 -6.83 -8.25 14.77
N GLY A 70 -7.38 -9.34 14.24
CA GLY A 70 -8.66 -9.87 14.68
C GLY A 70 -9.89 -9.13 14.15
N ARG A 71 -9.71 -7.98 13.51
CA ARG A 71 -10.83 -7.18 12.99
C ARG A 71 -10.86 -7.10 11.47
N GLY A 72 -9.69 -7.11 10.82
CA GLY A 72 -9.56 -6.99 9.38
C GLY A 72 -8.74 -5.78 8.98
N THR A 73 -8.81 -5.44 7.70
CA THR A 73 -8.08 -4.30 7.15
C THR A 73 -9.10 -3.26 6.72
N PHE A 74 -8.85 -2.02 7.10
CA PHE A 74 -9.79 -0.91 6.85
C PHE A 74 -9.12 0.18 6.04
N VAL A 75 -9.91 0.86 5.22
CA VAL A 75 -9.44 2.02 4.47
C VAL A 75 -9.26 3.18 5.44
N MET A 76 -8.09 3.78 5.41
CA MET A 76 -7.80 4.95 6.23
C MET A 76 -8.49 6.19 5.68
N ARG A 77 -8.65 7.16 6.57
CA ARG A 77 -9.17 8.48 6.27
C ARG A 77 -8.30 9.15 5.22
N ARG A 78 -8.65 9.13 3.97
CA ARG A 78 -7.92 9.76 2.87
C ARG A 78 -6.47 9.32 2.78
N PRO A 79 -5.91 9.16 1.59
CA PRO A 79 -4.46 9.13 1.49
C PRO A 79 -3.98 10.36 2.22
N ASN A 80 -3.32 10.15 3.36
CA ASN A 80 -2.94 11.27 4.19
C ASN A 80 -1.95 12.13 3.41
N PRO A 81 -2.40 13.26 2.78
CA PRO A 81 -1.48 14.07 2.00
C PRO A 81 -0.37 14.61 2.86
N ALA A 82 -0.61 14.76 4.16
CA ALA A 82 0.40 15.17 5.11
C ALA A 82 1.52 14.14 5.21
N ARG A 83 1.22 12.86 5.04
CA ARG A 83 2.25 11.82 5.09
C ARG A 83 3.15 11.85 3.87
N PHE A 84 2.59 12.08 2.68
CA PHE A 84 3.38 12.31 1.48
C PHE A 84 4.18 13.60 1.57
N ILE A 85 3.54 14.65 2.05
CA ILE A 85 4.19 15.94 2.26
C ILE A 85 5.31 15.83 3.28
N SER A 86 5.12 15.08 4.38
CA SER A 86 6.17 14.95 5.37
C SER A 86 7.36 14.14 4.87
N VAL A 87 7.16 13.14 4.02
CA VAL A 87 8.27 12.44 3.38
C VAL A 87 9.03 13.37 2.45
N SER A 88 8.31 14.14 1.63
CA SER A 88 8.91 15.12 0.73
C SER A 88 9.60 16.24 1.52
N ALA A 89 9.00 16.69 2.60
CA ALA A 89 9.58 17.70 3.48
C ALA A 89 10.85 17.21 4.15
N SER A 90 10.86 15.95 4.59
CA SER A 90 12.05 15.34 5.20
C SER A 90 13.20 15.26 4.21
N LEU A 91 12.90 14.89 2.96
CA LEU A 91 13.91 14.88 1.90
C LEU A 91 14.43 16.27 1.60
N ALA A 92 13.53 17.25 1.54
CA ALA A 92 13.88 18.64 1.31
C ALA A 92 14.76 19.17 2.44
N GLU A 93 14.43 18.83 3.68
CA GLU A 93 15.23 19.21 4.86
C GLU A 93 16.61 18.58 4.82
N LEU A 94 16.71 17.32 4.44
CA LEU A 94 17.99 16.64 4.28
C LEU A 94 18.85 17.32 3.22
N VAL A 95 18.24 17.65 2.08
CA VAL A 95 18.94 18.33 0.99
C VAL A 95 19.42 19.70 1.45
N ARG A 96 18.59 20.45 2.17
CA ARG A 96 18.97 21.76 2.71
C ARG A 96 20.12 21.65 3.70
N ALA A 97 20.03 20.69 4.62
CA ALA A 97 21.09 20.46 5.59
C ALA A 97 22.40 20.13 4.89
N TYR A 98 22.32 19.39 3.80
CA TYR A 98 23.49 19.04 3.00
C TYR A 98 24.11 20.26 2.29
N LYS A 99 23.24 21.17 1.84
CA LYS A 99 23.70 22.39 1.15
C LYS A 99 24.27 23.41 2.12
N ASP A 100 23.75 23.47 3.34
CA ASP A 100 24.16 24.46 4.33
C ASP A 100 25.47 24.07 5.03
N THR A 101 25.96 22.89 4.81
CA THR A 101 27.26 22.45 5.32
C THR A 101 28.30 22.47 4.22
#